data_d227b3aab1fa03675df0b98f6cbfe7a7
#
_entry.id   d227b3aab1fa03675df0b98f6cbfe7a7
#
_cell.length_a   1.000
_cell.length_b   1.000
_cell.length_c   1.000
_cell.angle_alpha   90.00
_cell.angle_beta   90.00
_cell.angle_gamma   90.00
#
_symmetry.space_group_name_H-M   'P 1'
#
loop_
_entity.id
_entity.type
_entity.pdbx_description
1 polymer ?
#
loop_
_entity_poly.entity_id
_entity_poly.type
_entity_poly.pdbx_seq_one_letter_code
_entity_poly.pdbx_strand_id
1 'polypeptide(L)'
;SSMVSSMMGVHAQDEGDGEQHDLDAVYSNNIMYDMMSSFASAETQTNNLKDFKTYLEGDDELSSHISSISYDYDLGMSIYAKDTDGKVFKSDVTELLQTCMSELYGGDYSSYFERFGSAYSAMETWEQMLPPQDSESGELVGDLLHEQYDLIYGSWPQNYDEVMLIVNKDNEISDLVIYSLGLSAQDEVVESMQHMLDGSEFDSKDIQSWSYEDLCNMSFKIVLPAERYQYDSASGTYTDVSTTDTGLDFLYNSDDVGTRVKIVGILRPNENAVSSMLSGAIGYTSALTDYLVEKAGQTEILQKQKEDPDTDVILGLPFLTDDYSVSDEQKEADVTDYLEGLSVTERAAAYTAMMSVPSEEYLSAIVEQQMGSLDRASIEQMVISAYAQQMSVDEATVKSYIAQMDDDTLFGYVEQSIREQVTEQYAAGVQARLSNMTSDQLAMALDLALEKSPAVKPLTSEQYNWLYDNYMPATVSNGTYEDNLKLLGDVDLASPKTINIYASTFADKDAIADAIEQYNSSVSEDDQIDYTDYVALLMSSV
;
A
#
# COMPACT_ATOMS: atom_id res chain seq x y z
N SER A 1 -11.62 14.29 -14.31
CA SER A 1 -12.72 14.27 -15.32
C SER A 1 -12.32 13.55 -16.61
N SER A 2 -11.13 13.77 -17.18
CA SER A 2 -10.73 13.09 -18.42
C SER A 2 -10.43 11.60 -18.23
N MET A 3 -9.95 11.19 -17.08
CA MET A 3 -9.61 9.81 -16.76
C MET A 3 -10.86 8.97 -16.49
N VAL A 4 -11.78 9.50 -15.69
CA VAL A 4 -13.08 8.85 -15.45
C VAL A 4 -13.87 8.74 -16.75
N SER A 5 -13.83 9.78 -17.60
CA SER A 5 -14.45 9.72 -18.93
C SER A 5 -13.73 8.76 -19.88
N SER A 6 -12.40 8.62 -19.77
CA SER A 6 -11.63 7.67 -20.59
C SER A 6 -11.86 6.22 -20.10
N MET A 7 -11.97 6.01 -18.79
CA MET A 7 -12.29 4.71 -18.20
C MET A 7 -13.76 4.35 -18.38
N MET A 8 -14.67 5.31 -18.24
CA MET A 8 -16.07 5.12 -18.66
C MET A 8 -16.16 4.81 -20.15
N GLY A 9 -15.26 5.37 -20.98
CA GLY A 9 -15.12 5.04 -22.38
C GLY A 9 -14.62 3.62 -22.62
N VAL A 10 -13.70 3.13 -21.82
CA VAL A 10 -13.21 1.72 -21.89
C VAL A 10 -14.30 0.75 -21.44
N HIS A 11 -15.04 1.05 -20.37
CA HIS A 11 -16.20 0.24 -19.98
C HIS A 11 -17.40 0.39 -20.92
N ALA A 12 -17.57 1.56 -21.57
CA ALA A 12 -18.64 1.76 -22.56
C ALA A 12 -18.27 1.24 -23.96
N GLN A 13 -16.98 1.05 -24.25
CA GLN A 13 -16.48 0.40 -25.46
C GLN A 13 -16.27 -1.11 -25.30
N ASP A 14 -16.64 -1.65 -24.15
CA ASP A 14 -16.79 -3.09 -23.94
C ASP A 14 -18.07 -3.64 -24.63
N GLU A 15 -18.31 -3.18 -25.84
CA GLU A 15 -19.00 -3.96 -26.85
C GLU A 15 -17.99 -5.04 -27.25
N GLY A 16 -18.11 -6.19 -26.59
CA GLY A 16 -17.20 -7.30 -26.66
C GLY A 16 -16.61 -7.49 -28.05
N ASP A 17 -15.32 -7.63 -28.13
CA ASP A 17 -14.64 -8.19 -29.30
C ASP A 17 -15.08 -9.66 -29.38
N GLY A 18 -16.41 -9.81 -29.63
CA GLY A 18 -17.29 -10.90 -29.33
C GLY A 18 -16.92 -12.21 -30.00
N GLU A 19 -16.21 -13.07 -29.34
CA GLU A 19 -16.56 -14.49 -29.48
C GLU A 19 -17.89 -14.68 -28.76
N GLN A 20 -18.96 -14.89 -29.54
CA GLN A 20 -20.31 -15.12 -29.02
C GLN A 20 -20.32 -16.44 -28.25
N HIS A 21 -20.50 -16.35 -26.94
CA HIS A 21 -20.76 -17.48 -26.06
C HIS A 21 -22.16 -17.38 -25.44
N ASP A 22 -22.66 -18.47 -24.89
CA ASP A 22 -23.94 -18.52 -24.19
C ASP A 22 -23.81 -17.80 -22.81
N LEU A 23 -24.94 -17.31 -22.27
CA LEU A 23 -25.01 -16.63 -20.96
C LEU A 23 -25.34 -17.62 -19.81
N ASP A 24 -24.71 -18.77 -19.78
CA ASP A 24 -24.95 -19.88 -18.85
C ASP A 24 -23.89 -20.04 -17.75
N ALA A 25 -22.78 -19.29 -17.88
CA ALA A 25 -21.66 -19.28 -16.96
C ALA A 25 -21.00 -17.89 -16.96
N VAL A 26 -19.98 -17.69 -16.11
CA VAL A 26 -19.11 -16.50 -16.13
C VAL A 26 -17.86 -16.83 -16.94
N TYR A 27 -17.51 -15.94 -17.84
CA TYR A 27 -16.41 -16.12 -18.79
C TYR A 27 -15.31 -15.10 -18.52
N SER A 28 -14.07 -15.39 -18.97
CA SER A 28 -12.94 -14.48 -18.90
C SER A 28 -12.92 -13.53 -20.10
N ASN A 29 -12.39 -12.30 -19.89
CA ASN A 29 -11.99 -11.40 -20.97
C ASN A 29 -10.57 -10.84 -20.69
N ASN A 30 -9.92 -10.28 -21.72
CA ASN A 30 -8.52 -9.84 -21.69
C ASN A 30 -8.40 -8.30 -21.64
N ILE A 31 -9.25 -7.63 -20.88
CA ILE A 31 -9.30 -6.15 -20.81
C ILE A 31 -8.04 -5.54 -20.18
N MET A 32 -7.29 -6.29 -19.38
CA MET A 32 -6.13 -5.79 -18.65
C MET A 32 -5.05 -5.18 -19.57
N TYR A 33 -4.83 -5.76 -20.74
CA TYR A 33 -3.86 -5.24 -21.70
C TYR A 33 -4.20 -3.83 -22.18
N ASP A 34 -5.48 -3.58 -22.50
CA ASP A 34 -5.98 -2.29 -22.98
C ASP A 34 -5.96 -1.22 -21.89
N MET A 35 -6.26 -1.61 -20.65
CA MET A 35 -6.20 -0.73 -19.48
C MET A 35 -4.77 -0.27 -19.19
N MET A 36 -3.80 -1.18 -19.16
CA MET A 36 -2.40 -0.86 -18.84
C MET A 36 -1.79 0.15 -19.83
N SER A 37 -2.17 0.08 -21.12
CA SER A 37 -1.72 1.03 -22.13
C SER A 37 -2.28 2.45 -21.92
N SER A 38 -3.44 2.56 -21.24
CA SER A 38 -4.13 3.82 -20.98
C SER A 38 -3.64 4.55 -19.74
N PHE A 39 -3.04 3.84 -18.77
CA PHE A 39 -2.56 4.41 -17.50
C PHE A 39 -1.34 5.32 -17.62
N ALA A 40 -0.52 5.14 -18.64
CA ALA A 40 0.71 5.91 -18.84
C ALA A 40 0.49 7.42 -19.09
N SER A 41 -0.76 7.86 -19.30
CA SER A 41 -1.10 9.23 -19.72
C SER A 41 -2.10 9.97 -18.81
N ALA A 42 -2.45 9.44 -17.64
CA ALA A 42 -3.51 9.98 -16.82
C ALA A 42 -3.02 10.88 -15.66
N GLU A 43 -3.57 12.10 -15.59
CA GLU A 43 -3.45 12.98 -14.41
C GLU A 43 -4.63 12.71 -13.46
N THR A 44 -4.33 12.48 -12.17
CA THR A 44 -5.33 12.24 -11.13
C THR A 44 -5.45 13.41 -10.20
N GLN A 45 -6.69 13.80 -9.89
CA GLN A 45 -7.04 14.77 -8.85
C GLN A 45 -7.73 14.03 -7.70
N THR A 46 -7.32 14.32 -6.47
CA THR A 46 -7.94 13.78 -5.24
C THR A 46 -8.77 14.86 -4.57
N ASN A 47 -9.99 14.51 -4.13
CA ASN A 47 -10.87 15.42 -3.38
C ASN A 47 -10.37 15.63 -1.95
N ASN A 48 -10.39 16.88 -1.45
CA ASN A 48 -10.21 17.19 -0.03
C ASN A 48 -11.54 16.98 0.72
N LEU A 49 -11.89 15.74 1.04
CA LEU A 49 -13.16 15.39 1.65
C LEU A 49 -13.23 15.76 3.14
N LYS A 50 -12.12 15.98 3.81
CA LYS A 50 -12.08 16.44 5.20
C LYS A 50 -12.68 17.83 5.35
N ASP A 51 -12.22 18.77 4.55
CA ASP A 51 -12.70 20.14 4.59
C ASP A 51 -14.14 20.23 4.06
N PHE A 52 -14.44 19.45 3.01
CA PHE A 52 -15.79 19.38 2.47
C PHE A 52 -16.80 18.78 3.46
N LYS A 53 -16.43 17.74 4.22
CA LYS A 53 -17.26 17.22 5.30
C LYS A 53 -17.58 18.30 6.35
N THR A 54 -16.57 19.06 6.75
CA THR A 54 -16.75 20.18 7.70
C THR A 54 -17.71 21.24 7.14
N TYR A 55 -17.62 21.55 5.85
CA TYR A 55 -18.54 22.46 5.17
C TYR A 55 -19.97 21.90 5.15
N LEU A 56 -20.17 20.63 4.78
CA LEU A 56 -21.48 19.98 4.74
C LEU A 56 -22.19 19.99 6.12
N GLU A 57 -21.44 19.72 7.18
CA GLU A 57 -21.97 19.65 8.54
C GLU A 57 -22.17 21.02 9.18
N GLY A 58 -21.54 22.06 8.65
CA GLY A 58 -21.60 23.43 9.18
C GLY A 58 -22.61 24.34 8.49
N ASP A 59 -23.25 23.91 7.40
CA ASP A 59 -24.20 24.71 6.63
C ASP A 59 -25.65 24.25 6.88
N ASP A 60 -26.39 24.99 7.71
CA ASP A 60 -27.78 24.68 8.05
C ASP A 60 -28.73 24.79 6.84
N GLU A 61 -28.44 25.69 5.88
CA GLU A 61 -29.26 25.85 4.67
C GLU A 61 -29.08 24.64 3.75
N LEU A 62 -27.82 24.23 3.53
CA LEU A 62 -27.50 23.04 2.74
C LEU A 62 -28.09 21.78 3.39
N SER A 63 -27.99 21.63 4.70
CA SER A 63 -28.54 20.50 5.43
C SER A 63 -30.05 20.35 5.24
N SER A 64 -30.79 21.44 5.01
CA SER A 64 -32.24 21.40 4.77
C SER A 64 -32.63 20.73 3.45
N HIS A 65 -31.71 20.65 2.47
CA HIS A 65 -31.88 20.01 1.17
C HIS A 65 -31.42 18.55 1.14
N ILE A 66 -30.76 18.09 2.20
CA ILE A 66 -30.18 16.75 2.29
C ILE A 66 -31.12 15.85 3.07
N SER A 67 -31.54 14.72 2.49
CA SER A 67 -32.35 13.71 3.18
C SER A 67 -31.48 12.76 4.02
N SER A 68 -30.31 12.39 3.51
CA SER A 68 -29.32 11.59 4.26
C SER A 68 -27.91 11.77 3.68
N ILE A 69 -26.90 11.51 4.51
CA ILE A 69 -25.49 11.45 4.12
C ILE A 69 -24.91 10.13 4.61
N SER A 70 -24.12 9.48 3.76
CA SER A 70 -23.31 8.32 4.14
C SER A 70 -21.85 8.63 3.94
N TYR A 71 -21.03 8.29 4.94
CA TYR A 71 -19.58 8.44 4.90
C TYR A 71 -18.92 7.07 4.89
N ASP A 72 -18.00 6.87 3.95
CA ASP A 72 -17.16 5.68 3.88
C ASP A 72 -15.74 6.03 4.24
N TYR A 73 -15.02 5.10 4.87
CA TYR A 73 -13.68 5.32 5.40
C TYR A 73 -12.67 4.34 4.83
N ASP A 74 -11.43 4.80 4.68
CA ASP A 74 -10.31 3.91 4.39
C ASP A 74 -9.91 3.18 5.67
N LEU A 75 -10.17 1.88 5.69
CA LEU A 75 -9.89 1.01 6.84
C LEU A 75 -8.50 0.39 6.79
N GLY A 76 -7.74 0.58 5.70
CA GLY A 76 -6.47 -0.12 5.50
C GLY A 76 -6.62 -1.65 5.52
N MET A 77 -7.82 -2.16 5.29
CA MET A 77 -8.12 -3.59 5.35
C MET A 77 -7.36 -4.36 4.26
N SER A 78 -6.89 -5.55 4.60
CA SER A 78 -6.36 -6.52 3.66
C SER A 78 -7.39 -7.62 3.43
N ILE A 79 -7.60 -7.98 2.16
CA ILE A 79 -8.51 -9.07 1.78
C ILE A 79 -7.66 -10.23 1.27
N TYR A 80 -7.77 -11.37 1.92
CA TYR A 80 -7.04 -12.58 1.55
C TYR A 80 -7.95 -13.60 0.90
N ALA A 81 -7.43 -14.23 -0.16
CA ALA A 81 -8.08 -15.32 -0.89
C ALA A 81 -7.13 -16.53 -0.94
N LYS A 82 -7.64 -17.67 -1.41
CA LYS A 82 -6.84 -18.83 -1.82
C LYS A 82 -6.92 -18.99 -3.32
N ASP A 83 -5.79 -19.27 -3.94
CA ASP A 83 -5.72 -19.62 -5.35
C ASP A 83 -6.02 -21.10 -5.62
N THR A 84 -5.93 -21.49 -6.87
CA THR A 84 -6.18 -22.88 -7.32
C THR A 84 -5.21 -23.91 -6.74
N ASP A 85 -4.03 -23.48 -6.32
CA ASP A 85 -3.01 -24.32 -5.68
C ASP A 85 -3.14 -24.33 -4.14
N GLY A 86 -4.09 -23.56 -3.60
CA GLY A 86 -4.33 -23.42 -2.17
C GLY A 86 -3.40 -22.42 -1.48
N LYS A 87 -2.63 -21.64 -2.22
CA LYS A 87 -1.77 -20.57 -1.70
C LYS A 87 -2.64 -19.38 -1.28
N VAL A 88 -2.43 -18.89 -0.07
CA VAL A 88 -3.05 -17.66 0.43
C VAL A 88 -2.32 -16.46 -0.14
N PHE A 89 -3.08 -15.51 -0.67
CA PHE A 89 -2.54 -14.27 -1.23
C PHE A 89 -3.45 -13.08 -0.90
N LYS A 90 -2.93 -11.88 -1.02
CA LYS A 90 -3.70 -10.65 -0.86
C LYS A 90 -4.40 -10.30 -2.17
N SER A 91 -5.72 -10.18 -2.12
CA SER A 91 -6.57 -9.80 -3.26
C SER A 91 -6.46 -8.28 -3.51
N ASP A 92 -5.29 -7.84 -3.98
CA ASP A 92 -4.92 -6.44 -4.21
C ASP A 92 -4.09 -6.33 -5.49
N VAL A 93 -4.70 -5.76 -6.54
CA VAL A 93 -4.06 -5.61 -7.85
C VAL A 93 -2.88 -4.65 -7.81
N THR A 94 -2.94 -3.61 -6.99
CA THR A 94 -1.84 -2.65 -6.85
C THR A 94 -0.60 -3.30 -6.26
N GLU A 95 -0.76 -4.14 -5.24
CA GLU A 95 0.34 -4.91 -4.64
C GLU A 95 0.91 -5.93 -5.62
N LEU A 96 0.07 -6.57 -6.42
CA LEU A 96 0.52 -7.45 -7.50
C LEU A 96 1.42 -6.72 -8.50
N LEU A 97 0.98 -5.55 -8.98
CA LEU A 97 1.76 -4.72 -9.90
C LEU A 97 3.10 -4.28 -9.29
N GLN A 98 3.09 -3.85 -8.04
CA GLN A 98 4.29 -3.47 -7.30
C GLN A 98 5.28 -4.63 -7.20
N THR A 99 4.80 -5.82 -6.89
CA THR A 99 5.62 -7.04 -6.83
C THR A 99 6.23 -7.35 -8.18
N CYS A 100 5.44 -7.36 -9.25
CA CYS A 100 5.92 -7.61 -10.60
C CYS A 100 6.98 -6.59 -11.05
N MET A 101 6.77 -5.31 -10.77
CA MET A 101 7.74 -4.26 -11.12
C MET A 101 9.04 -4.39 -10.31
N SER A 102 8.94 -4.72 -9.02
CA SER A 102 10.12 -4.95 -8.17
C SER A 102 10.96 -6.13 -8.65
N GLU A 103 10.31 -7.21 -9.09
CA GLU A 103 10.98 -8.39 -9.63
C GLU A 103 11.64 -8.13 -11.01
N LEU A 104 10.96 -7.37 -11.88
CA LEU A 104 11.47 -7.09 -13.24
C LEU A 104 12.63 -6.08 -13.25
N TYR A 105 12.52 -5.01 -12.47
CA TYR A 105 13.44 -3.88 -12.58
C TYR A 105 14.40 -3.76 -11.39
N GLY A 106 14.18 -4.53 -10.34
CA GLY A 106 14.97 -4.53 -9.11
C GLY A 106 14.84 -3.19 -8.37
N GLY A 107 14.24 -3.17 -7.21
CA GLY A 107 14.08 -1.98 -6.38
C GLY A 107 12.74 -1.95 -5.65
N ASP A 108 12.59 -0.95 -4.79
CA ASP A 108 11.35 -0.69 -4.08
C ASP A 108 10.54 0.39 -4.82
N TYR A 109 9.39 0.00 -5.35
CA TYR A 109 8.45 0.88 -6.06
C TYR A 109 7.29 1.36 -5.18
N SER A 110 7.30 1.09 -3.87
CA SER A 110 6.23 1.46 -2.94
C SER A 110 5.92 2.96 -2.97
N SER A 111 6.94 3.81 -2.93
CA SER A 111 6.78 5.26 -3.01
C SER A 111 6.20 5.76 -4.34
N TYR A 112 6.48 5.05 -5.44
CA TYR A 112 5.89 5.33 -6.74
C TYR A 112 4.38 5.05 -6.71
N PHE A 113 3.97 3.89 -6.19
CA PHE A 113 2.56 3.54 -6.07
C PHE A 113 1.82 4.40 -5.05
N GLU A 114 2.44 4.80 -3.95
CA GLU A 114 1.88 5.77 -3.01
C GLU A 114 1.58 7.12 -3.67
N ARG A 115 2.51 7.60 -4.51
CA ARG A 115 2.35 8.88 -5.21
C ARG A 115 1.27 8.85 -6.28
N PHE A 116 1.09 7.72 -6.95
CA PHE A 116 0.11 7.51 -8.02
C PHE A 116 -1.08 6.66 -7.57
N GLY A 117 -1.24 6.41 -6.27
CA GLY A 117 -2.26 5.49 -5.72
C GLY A 117 -3.68 5.81 -6.15
N SER A 118 -4.02 7.10 -6.31
CA SER A 118 -5.33 7.51 -6.83
C SER A 118 -5.55 7.11 -8.30
N ALA A 119 -4.48 6.96 -9.10
CA ALA A 119 -4.57 6.46 -10.46
C ALA A 119 -4.88 4.96 -10.50
N TYR A 120 -4.37 4.21 -9.52
CA TYR A 120 -4.58 2.76 -9.42
C TYR A 120 -5.85 2.37 -8.68
N SER A 121 -6.53 3.30 -7.97
CA SER A 121 -7.82 3.03 -7.32
C SER A 121 -8.89 2.54 -8.32
N ALA A 122 -8.76 2.91 -9.57
CA ALA A 122 -9.63 2.42 -10.64
C ALA A 122 -9.38 0.96 -11.04
N MET A 123 -8.29 0.35 -10.56
CA MET A 123 -8.00 -1.09 -10.70
C MET A 123 -8.47 -1.89 -9.48
N GLU A 124 -9.06 -1.23 -8.48
CA GLU A 124 -9.66 -1.92 -7.33
C GLU A 124 -10.79 -2.82 -7.82
N THR A 125 -10.69 -4.09 -7.46
CA THR A 125 -11.70 -5.10 -7.79
C THR A 125 -12.75 -5.27 -6.70
N TRP A 126 -12.51 -4.68 -5.53
CA TRP A 126 -13.42 -4.64 -4.39
C TRP A 126 -13.98 -3.24 -4.21
N GLU A 127 -15.30 -3.12 -4.22
CA GLU A 127 -15.98 -1.82 -4.15
C GLU A 127 -17.19 -1.86 -3.23
N GLN A 128 -17.41 -0.79 -2.46
CA GLN A 128 -18.63 -0.66 -1.69
C GLN A 128 -19.80 -0.33 -2.61
N MET A 129 -20.85 -1.13 -2.53
CA MET A 129 -22.10 -0.87 -3.21
C MET A 129 -22.82 0.33 -2.59
N LEU A 130 -23.57 1.06 -3.42
CA LEU A 130 -24.40 2.17 -2.96
C LEU A 130 -25.29 1.76 -1.78
N PRO A 131 -25.20 2.46 -0.65
CA PRO A 131 -26.02 2.17 0.51
C PRO A 131 -27.50 2.52 0.24
N PRO A 132 -28.44 1.93 1.00
CA PRO A 132 -29.85 2.32 0.95
C PRO A 132 -30.02 3.77 1.42
N GLN A 133 -30.93 4.52 0.81
CA GLN A 133 -31.31 5.87 1.27
C GLN A 133 -31.97 5.86 2.64
N ASP A 134 -32.78 4.84 2.90
CA ASP A 134 -33.47 4.64 4.17
C ASP A 134 -32.77 3.53 4.96
N SER A 135 -32.01 3.92 5.98
CA SER A 135 -31.31 2.99 6.86
C SER A 135 -32.26 2.12 7.70
N GLU A 136 -33.52 2.49 7.81
CA GLU A 136 -34.55 1.73 8.56
C GLU A 136 -35.26 0.69 7.68
N SER A 137 -35.03 0.69 6.37
CA SER A 137 -35.67 -0.24 5.41
C SER A 137 -35.31 -1.71 5.66
N GLY A 138 -34.18 -1.98 6.31
CA GLY A 138 -33.62 -3.33 6.47
C GLY A 138 -32.91 -3.86 5.22
N GLU A 139 -32.91 -3.11 4.12
CA GLU A 139 -32.12 -3.42 2.92
C GLU A 139 -30.66 -3.03 3.14
N LEU A 140 -29.74 -3.76 2.50
CA LEU A 140 -28.29 -3.50 2.60
C LEU A 140 -27.72 -2.83 1.34
N VAL A 141 -28.50 -2.77 0.27
CA VAL A 141 -28.11 -2.22 -1.03
C VAL A 141 -29.13 -1.18 -1.48
N GLY A 142 -28.68 -0.09 -2.07
CA GLY A 142 -29.53 1.00 -2.52
C GLY A 142 -30.46 0.60 -3.68
N ASP A 143 -31.66 1.20 -3.71
CA ASP A 143 -32.69 0.94 -4.73
C ASP A 143 -32.17 1.12 -6.15
N LEU A 144 -31.29 2.11 -6.39
CA LEU A 144 -30.70 2.36 -7.70
C LEU A 144 -29.93 1.14 -8.25
N LEU A 145 -29.24 0.38 -7.40
CA LEU A 145 -28.56 -0.83 -7.84
C LEU A 145 -29.55 -1.93 -8.19
N HIS A 146 -30.66 -2.05 -7.46
CA HIS A 146 -31.72 -2.98 -7.80
C HIS A 146 -32.39 -2.64 -9.13
N GLU A 147 -32.46 -1.37 -9.50
CA GLU A 147 -33.03 -0.93 -10.78
C GLU A 147 -32.06 -1.11 -11.98
N GLN A 148 -30.74 -1.07 -11.71
CA GLN A 148 -29.71 -1.08 -12.76
C GLN A 148 -29.11 -2.48 -13.01
N TYR A 149 -29.28 -3.41 -12.08
CA TYR A 149 -28.66 -4.72 -12.14
C TYR A 149 -29.68 -5.84 -11.95
N ASP A 150 -29.56 -6.87 -12.74
CA ASP A 150 -30.31 -8.11 -12.57
C ASP A 150 -29.53 -9.08 -11.70
N LEU A 151 -30.21 -9.67 -10.72
CA LEU A 151 -29.70 -10.81 -9.98
C LEU A 151 -29.85 -12.07 -10.85
N ILE A 152 -28.73 -12.53 -11.43
CA ILE A 152 -28.75 -13.68 -12.36
C ILE A 152 -28.57 -15.01 -11.64
N TYR A 153 -28.01 -15.00 -10.42
CA TYR A 153 -27.86 -16.19 -9.57
C TYR A 153 -27.75 -15.82 -8.11
N GLY A 154 -28.19 -16.69 -7.21
CA GLY A 154 -28.07 -16.52 -5.76
C GLY A 154 -29.09 -15.55 -5.15
N SER A 155 -28.66 -14.74 -4.24
CA SER A 155 -29.48 -13.75 -3.52
C SER A 155 -28.76 -12.41 -3.36
N TRP A 156 -29.53 -11.34 -3.16
CA TRP A 156 -29.00 -10.08 -2.64
C TRP A 156 -28.49 -10.28 -1.20
N PRO A 157 -27.48 -9.48 -0.76
CA PRO A 157 -26.94 -9.59 0.60
C PRO A 157 -28.02 -9.35 1.66
N GLN A 158 -28.05 -10.19 2.67
CA GLN A 158 -28.92 -10.06 3.84
C GLN A 158 -28.15 -9.85 5.13
N ASN A 159 -26.83 -10.10 5.11
CA ASN A 159 -25.93 -9.93 6.23
C ASN A 159 -24.70 -9.11 5.78
N TYR A 160 -24.06 -8.45 6.75
CA TYR A 160 -22.89 -7.61 6.48
C TYR A 160 -21.71 -8.36 5.85
N ASP A 161 -21.58 -9.66 6.09
CA ASP A 161 -20.50 -10.53 5.61
C ASP A 161 -20.78 -11.17 4.24
N GLU A 162 -21.80 -10.68 3.54
CA GLU A 162 -22.20 -11.16 2.23
C GLU A 162 -21.84 -10.16 1.13
N VAL A 163 -21.20 -10.65 0.07
CA VAL A 163 -20.72 -9.84 -1.06
C VAL A 163 -21.26 -10.37 -2.38
N MET A 164 -21.23 -9.53 -3.41
CA MET A 164 -21.74 -9.80 -4.74
C MET A 164 -20.62 -9.84 -5.76
N LEU A 165 -20.69 -10.75 -6.72
CA LEU A 165 -19.89 -10.70 -7.94
C LEU A 165 -20.65 -9.93 -9.01
N ILE A 166 -20.01 -8.95 -9.63
CA ILE A 166 -20.57 -8.17 -10.73
C ILE A 166 -19.88 -8.58 -12.02
N VAL A 167 -20.65 -9.08 -12.98
CA VAL A 167 -20.18 -9.41 -14.33
C VAL A 167 -20.58 -8.32 -15.31
N ASN A 168 -19.98 -8.30 -16.50
CA ASN A 168 -20.42 -7.41 -17.59
C ASN A 168 -21.70 -7.93 -18.27
N LYS A 169 -22.17 -7.22 -19.32
CA LYS A 169 -23.38 -7.59 -20.06
C LYS A 169 -23.30 -8.97 -20.71
N ASP A 170 -22.10 -9.43 -21.02
CA ASP A 170 -21.81 -10.69 -21.68
C ASP A 170 -21.45 -11.81 -20.70
N ASN A 171 -21.70 -11.63 -19.39
CA ASN A 171 -21.31 -12.56 -18.32
C ASN A 171 -19.80 -12.79 -18.20
N GLU A 172 -19.00 -11.79 -18.44
CA GLU A 172 -17.56 -11.88 -18.39
C GLU A 172 -16.99 -11.16 -17.17
N ILE A 173 -15.82 -11.61 -16.73
CA ILE A 173 -14.95 -10.97 -15.74
C ILE A 173 -13.55 -10.79 -16.33
N SER A 174 -12.89 -9.69 -15.96
CA SER A 174 -11.54 -9.39 -16.40
C SER A 174 -10.48 -10.26 -15.72
N ASP A 175 -9.27 -10.27 -16.28
CA ASP A 175 -8.10 -10.92 -15.68
C ASP A 175 -7.81 -10.42 -14.27
N LEU A 176 -8.06 -9.14 -13.98
CA LEU A 176 -7.90 -8.56 -12.64
C LEU A 176 -8.86 -9.21 -11.62
N VAL A 177 -10.09 -9.46 -12.04
CA VAL A 177 -11.09 -10.13 -11.20
C VAL A 177 -10.78 -11.60 -11.03
N ILE A 178 -10.34 -12.29 -12.09
CA ILE A 178 -9.87 -13.68 -12.04
C ILE A 178 -8.74 -13.81 -11.01
N TYR A 179 -7.76 -12.90 -11.06
CA TYR A 179 -6.71 -12.81 -10.06
C TYR A 179 -7.27 -12.59 -8.65
N SER A 180 -8.10 -11.56 -8.47
CA SER A 180 -8.63 -11.16 -7.16
C SER A 180 -9.48 -12.24 -6.51
N LEU A 181 -10.16 -13.05 -7.30
CA LEU A 181 -10.94 -14.21 -6.84
C LEU A 181 -10.08 -15.44 -6.54
N GLY A 182 -8.83 -15.51 -7.01
CA GLY A 182 -7.99 -16.71 -6.88
C GLY A 182 -8.36 -17.83 -7.85
N LEU A 183 -8.94 -17.50 -9.00
CA LEU A 183 -9.36 -18.46 -10.02
C LEU A 183 -8.20 -18.96 -10.91
N SER A 184 -7.00 -18.41 -10.71
CA SER A 184 -5.74 -18.85 -11.33
C SER A 184 -4.66 -18.96 -10.27
N ALA A 185 -3.65 -19.82 -10.50
CA ALA A 185 -2.47 -19.90 -9.65
C ALA A 185 -1.71 -18.58 -9.65
N GLN A 186 -1.28 -18.10 -8.48
CA GLN A 186 -0.64 -16.78 -8.36
C GLN A 186 0.65 -16.68 -9.17
N ASP A 187 1.43 -17.75 -9.21
CA ASP A 187 2.70 -17.77 -9.96
C ASP A 187 2.45 -17.61 -11.48
N GLU A 188 1.37 -18.18 -12.02
CA GLU A 188 0.98 -17.99 -13.42
C GLU A 188 0.52 -16.56 -13.71
N VAL A 189 -0.16 -15.92 -12.75
CA VAL A 189 -0.60 -14.52 -12.87
C VAL A 189 0.60 -13.59 -12.89
N VAL A 190 1.56 -13.76 -11.97
CA VAL A 190 2.79 -12.98 -11.90
C VAL A 190 3.59 -13.12 -13.20
N GLU A 191 3.77 -14.35 -13.71
CA GLU A 191 4.46 -14.60 -14.98
C GLU A 191 3.77 -13.90 -16.16
N SER A 192 2.44 -13.97 -16.23
CA SER A 192 1.66 -13.31 -17.29
C SER A 192 1.80 -11.79 -17.22
N MET A 193 1.77 -11.20 -16.03
CA MET A 193 1.97 -9.76 -15.85
C MET A 193 3.40 -9.31 -16.18
N GLN A 194 4.40 -10.08 -15.84
CA GLN A 194 5.79 -9.81 -16.21
C GLN A 194 5.96 -9.75 -17.73
N HIS A 195 5.38 -10.71 -18.46
CA HIS A 195 5.37 -10.72 -19.93
C HIS A 195 4.68 -9.48 -20.53
N MET A 196 3.59 -9.00 -19.91
CA MET A 196 2.95 -7.77 -20.36
C MET A 196 3.80 -6.51 -20.10
N LEU A 197 4.47 -6.44 -18.95
CA LEU A 197 5.27 -5.28 -18.56
C LEU A 197 6.58 -5.19 -19.37
N ASP A 198 7.20 -6.33 -19.72
CA ASP A 198 8.44 -6.37 -20.52
C ASP A 198 8.21 -6.29 -22.03
N GLY A 199 6.93 -6.27 -22.46
CA GLY A 199 6.54 -6.18 -23.89
C GLY A 199 6.81 -7.44 -24.69
N SER A 200 7.02 -8.59 -24.04
CA SER A 200 7.13 -9.89 -24.70
C SER A 200 5.76 -10.34 -25.22
N GLU A 201 5.74 -11.19 -26.27
CA GLU A 201 4.49 -11.70 -26.82
C GLU A 201 3.74 -12.51 -25.77
N PHE A 202 2.53 -12.05 -25.45
CA PHE A 202 1.59 -12.75 -24.61
C PHE A 202 0.66 -13.59 -25.53
N ASP A 203 0.74 -14.90 -25.41
CA ASP A 203 -0.25 -15.78 -26.03
C ASP A 203 -1.58 -15.60 -25.26
N SER A 204 -2.61 -15.09 -25.94
CA SER A 204 -3.94 -14.98 -25.38
C SER A 204 -4.37 -16.37 -24.85
N LYS A 205 -4.68 -16.47 -23.56
CA LYS A 205 -5.20 -17.70 -22.97
C LYS A 205 -6.56 -18.02 -23.60
N ASP A 206 -6.85 -19.31 -23.75
CA ASP A 206 -8.18 -19.77 -24.12
C ASP A 206 -9.21 -19.21 -23.14
N ILE A 207 -10.40 -18.86 -23.65
CA ILE A 207 -11.52 -18.37 -22.82
C ILE A 207 -11.84 -19.42 -21.77
N GLN A 208 -11.77 -19.02 -20.50
CA GLN A 208 -12.14 -19.85 -19.36
C GLN A 208 -13.56 -19.55 -18.93
N SER A 209 -14.21 -20.49 -18.25
CA SER A 209 -15.54 -20.30 -17.70
C SER A 209 -15.70 -21.02 -16.36
N TRP A 210 -16.54 -20.47 -15.51
CA TRP A 210 -16.86 -21.01 -14.18
C TRP A 210 -18.37 -21.05 -13.98
N SER A 211 -18.86 -22.09 -13.32
CA SER A 211 -20.28 -22.18 -13.00
C SER A 211 -20.67 -21.12 -11.95
N TYR A 212 -21.90 -20.65 -11.99
CA TYR A 212 -22.43 -19.73 -10.98
C TYR A 212 -22.35 -20.32 -9.56
N GLU A 213 -22.59 -21.62 -9.41
CA GLU A 213 -22.54 -22.32 -8.13
C GLU A 213 -21.14 -22.30 -7.53
N ASP A 214 -20.10 -22.54 -8.34
CA ASP A 214 -18.71 -22.53 -7.87
C ASP A 214 -18.32 -21.14 -7.37
N LEU A 215 -18.70 -20.08 -8.08
CA LEU A 215 -18.39 -18.70 -7.71
C LEU A 215 -19.15 -18.25 -6.46
N CYS A 216 -20.42 -18.64 -6.29
CA CYS A 216 -21.21 -18.32 -5.10
C CYS A 216 -20.82 -19.11 -3.85
N ASN A 217 -19.88 -20.03 -3.93
CA ASN A 217 -19.33 -20.73 -2.77
C ASN A 217 -17.95 -20.19 -2.34
N MET A 218 -17.42 -19.20 -3.05
CA MET A 218 -16.13 -18.60 -2.73
C MET A 218 -16.20 -17.72 -1.49
N SER A 219 -15.19 -17.80 -0.65
CA SER A 219 -15.05 -17.00 0.56
C SER A 219 -13.67 -16.37 0.67
N PHE A 220 -13.62 -15.25 1.36
CA PHE A 220 -12.44 -14.42 1.54
C PHE A 220 -12.29 -14.06 3.02
N LYS A 221 -11.09 -13.64 3.41
CA LYS A 221 -10.82 -13.20 4.77
C LYS A 221 -10.40 -11.73 4.76
N ILE A 222 -11.19 -10.87 5.37
CA ILE A 222 -10.82 -9.47 5.61
C ILE A 222 -10.07 -9.39 6.94
N VAL A 223 -8.89 -8.80 6.90
CA VAL A 223 -8.03 -8.59 8.08
C VAL A 223 -7.75 -7.10 8.22
N LEU A 224 -8.09 -6.54 9.37
CA LEU A 224 -7.80 -5.16 9.73
C LEU A 224 -6.31 -4.98 10.05
N PRO A 225 -5.73 -3.78 9.91
CA PRO A 225 -4.32 -3.54 10.19
C PRO A 225 -3.87 -4.06 11.55
N ALA A 226 -4.61 -3.78 12.63
CA ALA A 226 -4.27 -4.24 13.98
C ALA A 226 -4.32 -5.77 14.13
N GLU A 227 -5.16 -6.45 13.38
CA GLU A 227 -5.32 -7.92 13.45
C GLU A 227 -4.12 -8.68 12.89
N ARG A 228 -3.27 -8.03 12.08
CA ARG A 228 -2.03 -8.63 11.58
C ARG A 228 -0.96 -8.75 12.65
N TYR A 229 -1.07 -7.99 13.73
CA TYR A 229 -0.10 -7.97 14.81
C TYR A 229 -0.45 -9.01 15.87
N GLN A 230 0.45 -9.98 16.06
CA GLN A 230 0.31 -11.03 17.05
C GLN A 230 1.31 -10.83 18.19
N TYR A 231 0.84 -10.95 19.43
CA TYR A 231 1.67 -10.77 20.61
C TYR A 231 2.56 -11.97 20.87
N ASP A 232 3.86 -11.73 21.04
CA ASP A 232 4.82 -12.71 21.51
C ASP A 232 5.15 -12.46 22.99
N SER A 233 4.70 -13.36 23.85
CA SER A 233 4.92 -13.26 25.30
C SER A 233 6.38 -13.45 25.72
N ALA A 234 7.23 -14.03 24.87
CA ALA A 234 8.65 -14.24 25.16
C ALA A 234 9.45 -12.94 24.97
N SER A 235 9.13 -12.16 23.95
CA SER A 235 9.77 -10.87 23.68
C SER A 235 9.02 -9.68 24.30
N GLY A 236 7.73 -9.82 24.63
CA GLY A 236 6.87 -8.73 25.07
C GLY A 236 6.49 -7.77 23.95
N THR A 237 6.65 -8.17 22.68
CA THR A 237 6.43 -7.37 21.48
C THR A 237 5.33 -7.95 20.62
N TYR A 238 4.83 -7.15 19.68
CA TYR A 238 3.93 -7.61 18.63
C TYR A 238 4.69 -7.76 17.32
N THR A 239 4.33 -8.77 16.54
CA THR A 239 4.91 -9.04 15.21
C THR A 239 3.81 -9.02 14.15
N ASP A 240 4.03 -8.30 13.05
CA ASP A 240 3.17 -8.40 11.87
C ASP A 240 3.42 -9.76 11.20
N VAL A 241 2.44 -10.66 11.34
CA VAL A 241 2.55 -12.02 10.79
C VAL A 241 2.22 -12.10 9.29
N SER A 242 1.68 -11.02 8.71
CA SER A 242 1.33 -10.98 7.29
C SER A 242 2.53 -10.99 6.33
N THR A 243 3.74 -10.87 6.85
CA THR A 243 4.99 -10.82 6.08
C THR A 243 5.53 -12.19 5.66
N THR A 244 4.91 -13.28 6.10
CA THR A 244 5.34 -14.66 5.81
C THR A 244 4.18 -15.51 5.33
N ASP A 245 4.46 -16.50 4.49
CA ASP A 245 3.44 -17.45 4.00
C ASP A 245 2.73 -18.19 5.14
N THR A 246 3.48 -18.61 6.16
CA THR A 246 2.89 -19.25 7.36
C THR A 246 1.97 -18.31 8.12
N GLY A 247 2.33 -17.03 8.21
CA GLY A 247 1.49 -16.02 8.83
C GLY A 247 0.24 -15.71 8.01
N LEU A 248 0.33 -15.67 6.69
CA LEU A 248 -0.82 -15.53 5.80
C LEU A 248 -1.78 -16.70 5.94
N ASP A 249 -1.26 -17.93 5.99
CA ASP A 249 -2.06 -19.12 6.24
C ASP A 249 -2.76 -19.07 7.60
N PHE A 250 -2.07 -18.59 8.63
CA PHE A 250 -2.66 -18.37 9.95
C PHE A 250 -3.81 -17.35 9.90
N LEU A 251 -3.58 -16.17 9.31
CA LEU A 251 -4.59 -15.11 9.21
C LEU A 251 -5.83 -15.59 8.43
N TYR A 252 -5.64 -16.33 7.36
CA TYR A 252 -6.73 -16.83 6.53
C TYR A 252 -7.55 -17.92 7.22
N ASN A 253 -6.90 -18.86 7.91
CA ASN A 253 -7.56 -20.04 8.46
C ASN A 253 -8.05 -19.87 9.91
N SER A 254 -7.53 -18.89 10.67
CA SER A 254 -7.94 -18.64 12.05
C SER A 254 -9.39 -18.16 12.12
N ASP A 255 -10.17 -18.71 13.04
CA ASP A 255 -11.53 -18.24 13.32
C ASP A 255 -11.55 -17.02 14.26
N ASP A 256 -10.46 -16.80 15.00
CA ASP A 256 -10.33 -15.73 15.99
C ASP A 256 -9.85 -14.41 15.38
N VAL A 257 -9.33 -14.42 14.16
CA VAL A 257 -8.73 -13.27 13.48
C VAL A 257 -9.46 -12.99 12.17
N GLY A 258 -9.71 -11.72 11.92
CA GLY A 258 -10.33 -11.24 10.69
C GLY A 258 -11.83 -11.48 10.60
N THR A 259 -12.38 -11.16 9.47
CA THR A 259 -13.80 -11.31 9.14
C THR A 259 -13.94 -12.10 7.84
N ARG A 260 -14.64 -13.23 7.89
CA ARG A 260 -14.89 -14.03 6.70
C ARG A 260 -16.09 -13.48 5.95
N VAL A 261 -15.93 -13.27 4.66
CA VAL A 261 -17.01 -12.87 3.75
C VAL A 261 -17.16 -13.88 2.63
N LYS A 262 -18.36 -13.98 2.05
CA LYS A 262 -18.68 -14.93 0.98
C LYS A 262 -19.48 -14.26 -0.14
N ILE A 263 -19.27 -14.71 -1.37
CA ILE A 263 -20.12 -14.34 -2.49
C ILE A 263 -21.46 -15.09 -2.34
N VAL A 264 -22.57 -14.34 -2.35
CA VAL A 264 -23.92 -14.90 -2.22
C VAL A 264 -24.76 -14.76 -3.48
N GLY A 265 -24.35 -13.91 -4.41
CA GLY A 265 -25.07 -13.70 -5.65
C GLY A 265 -24.20 -13.07 -6.72
N ILE A 266 -24.72 -13.12 -7.94
CA ILE A 266 -24.07 -12.57 -9.14
C ILE A 266 -25.02 -11.56 -9.79
N LEU A 267 -24.50 -10.37 -10.04
CA LEU A 267 -25.20 -9.26 -10.67
C LEU A 267 -24.70 -9.05 -12.10
N ARG A 268 -25.61 -8.75 -13.00
CA ARG A 268 -25.33 -8.32 -14.36
C ARG A 268 -26.06 -7.01 -14.65
N PRO A 269 -25.41 -6.02 -15.31
CA PRO A 269 -26.09 -4.80 -15.73
C PRO A 269 -27.28 -5.13 -16.65
N ASN A 270 -28.43 -4.54 -16.38
CA ASN A 270 -29.60 -4.68 -17.25
C ASN A 270 -29.64 -3.61 -18.34
N GLU A 271 -30.72 -3.61 -19.16
CA GLU A 271 -30.86 -2.66 -20.27
C GLU A 271 -30.96 -1.17 -19.81
N ASN A 272 -31.34 -0.95 -18.55
CA ASN A 272 -31.45 0.38 -17.96
C ASN A 272 -30.13 0.84 -17.31
N ALA A 273 -29.11 -0.02 -17.26
CA ALA A 273 -27.84 0.33 -16.64
C ALA A 273 -27.19 1.48 -17.38
N VAL A 274 -27.07 2.60 -16.70
CA VAL A 274 -26.21 3.70 -17.12
C VAL A 274 -24.80 3.30 -16.74
N SER A 275 -23.85 3.40 -17.68
CA SER A 275 -22.49 2.90 -17.55
C SER A 275 -21.92 3.08 -16.13
N SER A 276 -21.49 1.98 -15.56
CA SER A 276 -20.61 1.85 -14.39
C SER A 276 -21.02 2.60 -13.11
N MET A 277 -22.16 2.22 -12.51
CA MET A 277 -22.41 2.56 -11.10
C MET A 277 -21.46 1.83 -10.15
N LEU A 278 -20.88 0.70 -10.61
CA LEU A 278 -19.86 -0.07 -9.94
C LEU A 278 -18.67 -0.20 -10.88
N SER A 279 -17.51 0.28 -10.45
CA SER A 279 -16.25 0.18 -11.19
C SER A 279 -15.48 -1.11 -10.83
N GLY A 280 -15.69 -1.63 -9.61
CA GLY A 280 -15.17 -2.91 -9.15
C GLY A 280 -16.08 -4.09 -9.51
N ALA A 281 -15.54 -5.30 -9.40
CA ALA A 281 -16.29 -6.51 -9.75
C ALA A 281 -16.77 -7.32 -8.54
N ILE A 282 -16.30 -6.99 -7.33
CA ILE A 282 -16.75 -7.61 -6.09
C ILE A 282 -17.33 -6.51 -5.21
N GLY A 283 -18.65 -6.53 -5.06
CA GLY A 283 -19.39 -5.51 -4.30
C GLY A 283 -19.63 -5.95 -2.86
N TYR A 284 -19.24 -5.13 -1.89
CA TYR A 284 -19.58 -5.30 -0.48
C TYR A 284 -20.54 -4.20 -0.01
N THR A 285 -21.19 -4.42 1.12
CA THR A 285 -22.22 -3.50 1.63
C THR A 285 -21.64 -2.43 2.55
N SER A 286 -22.33 -1.30 2.71
CA SER A 286 -22.01 -0.30 3.73
C SER A 286 -22.10 -0.88 5.16
N ALA A 287 -22.97 -1.87 5.37
CA ALA A 287 -23.06 -2.57 6.64
C ALA A 287 -21.75 -3.31 7.00
N LEU A 288 -21.03 -3.83 6.03
CA LEU A 288 -19.70 -4.40 6.24
C LEU A 288 -18.71 -3.30 6.68
N THR A 289 -18.72 -2.16 6.01
CA THR A 289 -17.86 -1.02 6.39
C THR A 289 -18.14 -0.57 7.81
N ASP A 290 -19.40 -0.40 8.18
CA ASP A 290 -19.81 0.01 9.54
C ASP A 290 -19.34 -1.01 10.58
N TYR A 291 -19.52 -2.30 10.32
CA TYR A 291 -19.04 -3.38 11.19
C TYR A 291 -17.51 -3.34 11.35
N LEU A 292 -16.78 -3.14 10.27
CA LEU A 292 -15.31 -3.11 10.30
C LEU A 292 -14.78 -1.84 10.98
N VAL A 293 -15.43 -0.68 10.82
CA VAL A 293 -15.10 0.56 11.55
C VAL A 293 -15.25 0.36 13.06
N GLU A 294 -16.37 -0.21 13.49
CA GLU A 294 -16.60 -0.53 14.91
C GLU A 294 -15.56 -1.52 15.44
N LYS A 295 -15.30 -2.61 14.68
CA LYS A 295 -14.32 -3.62 15.04
C LYS A 295 -12.92 -3.06 15.13
N ALA A 296 -12.50 -2.21 14.18
CA ALA A 296 -11.18 -1.57 14.17
C ALA A 296 -10.95 -0.77 15.45
N GLY A 297 -11.93 0.03 15.86
CA GLY A 297 -11.85 0.82 17.09
C GLY A 297 -11.79 -0.01 18.38
N GLN A 298 -12.17 -1.29 18.35
CA GLN A 298 -12.21 -2.19 19.51
C GLN A 298 -10.99 -3.13 19.59
N THR A 299 -10.06 -3.09 18.65
CA THR A 299 -8.87 -3.95 18.66
C THR A 299 -7.99 -3.68 19.88
N GLU A 300 -7.55 -4.74 20.55
CA GLU A 300 -6.82 -4.64 21.82
C GLU A 300 -5.53 -3.82 21.71
N ILE A 301 -4.74 -4.06 20.66
CA ILE A 301 -3.45 -3.37 20.45
C ILE A 301 -3.65 -1.87 20.19
N LEU A 302 -4.68 -1.49 19.44
CA LEU A 302 -5.02 -0.07 19.19
C LEU A 302 -5.46 0.61 20.49
N GLN A 303 -6.27 -0.05 21.30
CA GLN A 303 -6.69 0.49 22.61
C GLN A 303 -5.50 0.66 23.54
N LYS A 304 -4.59 -0.30 23.60
CA LYS A 304 -3.33 -0.19 24.36
C LYS A 304 -2.49 1.01 23.91
N GLN A 305 -2.38 1.23 22.59
CA GLN A 305 -1.64 2.39 22.09
C GLN A 305 -2.31 3.70 22.48
N LYS A 306 -3.64 3.78 22.46
CA LYS A 306 -4.38 4.97 22.89
C LYS A 306 -4.27 5.25 24.39
N GLU A 307 -4.17 4.20 25.20
CA GLU A 307 -4.00 4.30 26.65
C GLU A 307 -2.58 4.71 27.04
N ASP A 308 -1.57 4.38 26.23
CA ASP A 308 -0.17 4.71 26.46
C ASP A 308 0.43 5.44 25.24
N PRO A 309 0.27 6.77 25.15
CA PRO A 309 0.77 7.57 24.04
C PRO A 309 2.30 7.76 24.04
N ASP A 310 2.96 7.46 25.14
CA ASP A 310 4.41 7.65 25.31
C ASP A 310 5.21 6.40 24.93
N THR A 311 4.54 5.26 24.80
CA THR A 311 5.17 3.96 24.49
C THR A 311 4.71 3.44 23.14
N ASP A 312 5.65 3.02 22.32
CA ASP A 312 5.38 2.17 21.15
C ASP A 312 4.98 0.78 21.63
N VAL A 313 3.69 0.51 21.65
CA VAL A 313 3.15 -0.76 22.16
C VAL A 313 3.50 -1.96 21.27
N ILE A 314 3.83 -1.72 19.99
CA ILE A 314 4.26 -2.77 19.05
C ILE A 314 5.62 -3.32 19.50
N LEU A 315 6.56 -2.42 19.78
CA LEU A 315 7.93 -2.75 20.15
C LEU A 315 8.14 -2.86 21.67
N GLY A 316 7.21 -2.35 22.49
CA GLY A 316 7.36 -2.27 23.93
C GLY A 316 8.43 -1.25 24.39
N LEU A 317 8.72 -0.24 23.58
CA LEU A 317 9.77 0.74 23.80
C LEU A 317 9.17 2.16 23.90
N PRO A 318 9.76 3.07 24.72
CA PRO A 318 9.34 4.46 24.72
C PRO A 318 9.61 5.09 23.36
N PHE A 319 8.75 6.00 22.93
CA PHE A 319 9.00 6.80 21.73
C PHE A 319 10.17 7.76 21.95
N LEU A 320 10.93 7.99 20.88
CA LEU A 320 12.00 8.98 20.86
C LEU A 320 11.40 10.38 21.05
N THR A 321 11.95 11.16 22.00
CA THR A 321 11.56 12.54 22.25
C THR A 321 12.63 13.51 21.75
N ASP A 322 12.26 14.76 21.46
CA ASP A 322 13.19 15.77 20.93
C ASP A 322 14.37 16.09 21.86
N ASP A 323 14.20 15.88 23.14
CA ASP A 323 15.22 16.10 24.18
C ASP A 323 16.03 14.83 24.51
N TYR A 324 15.68 13.71 23.86
CA TYR A 324 16.41 12.45 24.05
C TYR A 324 17.80 12.53 23.41
N SER A 325 18.82 12.38 24.22
CA SER A 325 20.20 12.29 23.75
C SER A 325 21.01 11.38 24.65
N VAL A 326 21.85 10.57 24.05
CA VAL A 326 22.79 9.70 24.76
C VAL A 326 24.19 10.20 24.44
N SER A 327 24.97 10.51 25.48
CA SER A 327 26.36 10.95 25.26
C SER A 327 27.24 9.82 24.73
N ASP A 328 28.33 10.16 24.05
CA ASP A 328 29.29 9.18 23.55
C ASP A 328 29.84 8.28 24.66
N GLU A 329 30.06 8.85 25.85
CA GLU A 329 30.52 8.10 27.02
C GLU A 329 29.47 7.07 27.50
N GLN A 330 28.17 7.44 27.43
CA GLN A 330 27.10 6.53 27.79
C GLN A 330 26.96 5.44 26.73
N LYS A 331 27.03 5.78 25.46
CA LYS A 331 27.00 4.80 24.36
C LYS A 331 28.17 3.80 24.47
N GLU A 332 29.38 4.27 24.79
CA GLU A 332 30.53 3.39 25.03
C GLU A 332 30.29 2.43 26.19
N ALA A 333 29.71 2.92 27.31
CA ALA A 333 29.39 2.09 28.45
C ALA A 333 28.33 1.03 28.13
N ASP A 334 27.21 1.44 27.51
CA ASP A 334 26.09 0.55 27.14
C ASP A 334 26.54 -0.52 26.14
N VAL A 335 27.36 -0.15 25.15
CA VAL A 335 27.95 -1.10 24.18
C VAL A 335 28.87 -2.09 24.88
N THR A 336 29.69 -1.63 25.81
CA THR A 336 30.60 -2.51 26.56
C THR A 336 29.82 -3.53 27.37
N ASP A 337 28.82 -3.09 28.13
CA ASP A 337 27.96 -3.99 28.92
C ASP A 337 27.22 -4.98 28.02
N TYR A 338 26.70 -4.52 26.88
CA TYR A 338 26.04 -5.40 25.90
C TYR A 338 26.98 -6.48 25.36
N LEU A 339 28.20 -6.11 24.94
CA LEU A 339 29.19 -7.02 24.37
C LEU A 339 29.67 -8.07 25.39
N GLU A 340 29.78 -7.70 26.65
CA GLU A 340 30.15 -8.63 27.72
C GLU A 340 29.11 -9.74 27.91
N GLY A 341 27.83 -9.46 27.62
CA GLY A 341 26.73 -10.43 27.71
C GLY A 341 26.64 -11.42 26.55
N LEU A 342 27.37 -11.18 25.47
CA LEU A 342 27.27 -11.98 24.23
C LEU A 342 28.12 -13.28 24.31
N SER A 343 27.69 -14.29 23.56
CA SER A 343 28.47 -15.49 23.28
C SER A 343 29.75 -15.19 22.48
N VAL A 344 30.70 -16.11 22.46
CA VAL A 344 31.95 -15.98 21.68
C VAL A 344 31.67 -15.72 20.20
N THR A 345 30.70 -16.42 19.61
CA THR A 345 30.34 -16.25 18.19
C THR A 345 29.73 -14.86 17.92
N GLU A 346 28.84 -14.42 18.82
CA GLU A 346 28.21 -13.09 18.70
C GLU A 346 29.22 -11.97 18.91
N ARG A 347 30.14 -12.10 19.87
CA ARG A 347 31.24 -11.14 20.07
C ARG A 347 32.17 -11.06 18.86
N ALA A 348 32.48 -12.20 18.24
CA ALA A 348 33.26 -12.24 17.01
C ALA A 348 32.57 -11.50 15.86
N ALA A 349 31.25 -11.70 15.71
CA ALA A 349 30.45 -10.98 14.72
C ALA A 349 30.38 -9.48 15.00
N ALA A 350 30.15 -9.08 16.26
CA ALA A 350 30.14 -7.69 16.68
C ALA A 350 31.49 -7.00 16.44
N TYR A 351 32.60 -7.65 16.77
CA TYR A 351 33.95 -7.14 16.48
C TYR A 351 34.16 -6.90 14.99
N THR A 352 33.79 -7.87 14.16
CA THR A 352 33.89 -7.73 12.70
C THR A 352 33.06 -6.55 12.18
N ALA A 353 31.84 -6.41 12.70
CA ALA A 353 30.96 -5.29 12.33
C ALA A 353 31.55 -3.93 12.74
N MET A 354 32.01 -3.78 13.99
CA MET A 354 32.66 -2.54 14.47
C MET A 354 33.89 -2.20 13.65
N MET A 355 34.75 -3.17 13.38
CA MET A 355 35.97 -2.95 12.59
C MET A 355 35.69 -2.60 11.15
N SER A 356 34.52 -2.95 10.63
CA SER A 356 34.08 -2.60 9.26
C SER A 356 33.57 -1.16 9.13
N VAL A 357 33.47 -0.41 10.22
CA VAL A 357 33.12 1.01 10.22
C VAL A 357 34.36 1.86 9.97
N PRO A 358 34.45 2.59 8.84
CA PRO A 358 35.56 3.50 8.61
C PRO A 358 35.46 4.74 9.52
N SER A 359 36.60 5.31 9.89
CA SER A 359 36.57 6.59 10.61
C SER A 359 36.13 7.73 9.68
N GLU A 360 35.50 8.76 10.25
CA GLU A 360 35.07 9.94 9.48
C GLU A 360 36.27 10.65 8.81
N GLU A 361 37.45 10.68 9.46
CA GLU A 361 38.67 11.19 8.86
C GLU A 361 39.06 10.45 7.59
N TYR A 362 38.98 9.10 7.62
CA TYR A 362 39.28 8.29 6.45
C TYR A 362 38.27 8.52 5.32
N LEU A 363 36.96 8.51 5.66
CA LEU A 363 35.90 8.74 4.67
C LEU A 363 36.04 10.12 4.02
N SER A 364 36.15 11.17 4.80
CA SER A 364 36.25 12.54 4.33
C SER A 364 37.47 12.73 3.42
N ALA A 365 38.62 12.17 3.77
CA ALA A 365 39.82 12.28 2.96
C ALA A 365 39.67 11.61 1.58
N ILE A 366 39.04 10.42 1.51
CA ILE A 366 38.83 9.72 0.24
C ILE A 366 37.76 10.41 -0.61
N VAL A 367 36.67 10.84 0.04
CA VAL A 367 35.57 11.56 -0.64
C VAL A 367 36.07 12.87 -1.21
N GLU A 368 36.82 13.67 -0.44
CA GLU A 368 37.42 14.93 -0.92
C GLU A 368 38.38 14.69 -2.10
N GLN A 369 39.20 13.64 -2.03
CA GLN A 369 40.08 13.25 -3.13
C GLN A 369 39.29 12.89 -4.40
N GLN A 370 38.21 12.12 -4.27
CA GLN A 370 37.41 11.70 -5.43
C GLN A 370 36.61 12.87 -6.00
N MET A 371 35.93 13.63 -5.13
CA MET A 371 35.15 14.82 -5.52
C MET A 371 36.03 15.91 -6.16
N GLY A 372 37.24 16.13 -5.64
CA GLY A 372 38.17 17.13 -6.16
C GLY A 372 38.61 16.88 -7.61
N SER A 373 38.42 15.68 -8.13
CA SER A 373 38.69 15.31 -9.52
C SER A 373 37.50 15.46 -10.46
N LEU A 374 36.31 15.77 -9.94
CA LEU A 374 35.05 15.82 -10.68
C LEU A 374 34.61 17.28 -10.90
N ASP A 375 34.26 17.61 -12.14
CA ASP A 375 33.55 18.83 -12.47
C ASP A 375 32.05 18.51 -12.73
N ARG A 376 31.21 19.55 -12.83
CA ARG A 376 29.79 19.38 -13.06
C ARG A 376 29.49 18.50 -14.28
N ALA A 377 30.22 18.69 -15.38
CA ALA A 377 29.99 17.93 -16.61
C ALA A 377 30.26 16.44 -16.42
N SER A 378 31.33 16.08 -15.69
CA SER A 378 31.67 14.70 -15.34
C SER A 378 30.59 14.07 -14.44
N ILE A 379 30.09 14.82 -13.47
CA ILE A 379 29.04 14.40 -12.54
C ILE A 379 27.72 14.17 -13.30
N GLU A 380 27.31 15.11 -14.15
CA GLU A 380 26.13 14.96 -15.00
C GLU A 380 26.21 13.68 -15.85
N GLN A 381 27.36 13.43 -16.46
CA GLN A 381 27.56 12.23 -17.28
C GLN A 381 27.49 10.92 -16.47
N MET A 382 28.06 10.90 -15.26
CA MET A 382 27.97 9.76 -14.35
C MET A 382 26.53 9.47 -13.94
N VAL A 383 25.79 10.49 -13.55
CA VAL A 383 24.39 10.36 -13.12
C VAL A 383 23.51 9.93 -14.29
N ILE A 384 23.67 10.54 -15.47
CA ILE A 384 22.91 10.15 -16.68
C ILE A 384 23.17 8.68 -17.01
N SER A 385 24.44 8.24 -17.01
CA SER A 385 24.80 6.86 -17.33
C SER A 385 24.21 5.86 -16.31
N ALA A 386 24.24 6.19 -15.03
CA ALA A 386 23.69 5.36 -13.96
C ALA A 386 22.17 5.21 -14.08
N TYR A 387 21.44 6.33 -14.23
CA TYR A 387 19.99 6.32 -14.34
C TYR A 387 19.48 5.69 -15.64
N ALA A 388 20.15 5.94 -16.77
CA ALA A 388 19.79 5.33 -18.04
C ALA A 388 19.91 3.80 -18.04
N GLN A 389 20.92 3.27 -17.33
CA GLN A 389 21.10 1.83 -17.17
C GLN A 389 20.10 1.20 -16.19
N GLN A 390 19.76 1.91 -15.12
CA GLN A 390 18.95 1.37 -14.02
C GLN A 390 17.44 1.45 -14.29
N MET A 391 16.98 2.50 -14.97
CA MET A 391 15.55 2.79 -15.10
C MET A 391 15.00 2.68 -16.54
N SER A 392 15.82 2.28 -17.51
CA SER A 392 15.42 2.25 -18.94
C SER A 392 14.77 3.58 -19.43
N VAL A 393 15.16 4.70 -18.80
CA VAL A 393 14.67 6.04 -19.13
C VAL A 393 15.58 6.65 -20.20
N ASP A 394 15.00 7.40 -21.13
CA ASP A 394 15.71 8.12 -22.15
C ASP A 394 16.74 9.11 -21.56
N GLU A 395 17.98 9.03 -22.01
CA GLU A 395 19.09 9.91 -21.54
C GLU A 395 18.75 11.40 -21.66
N ALA A 396 17.96 11.81 -22.66
CA ALA A 396 17.58 13.20 -22.85
C ALA A 396 16.66 13.71 -21.73
N THR A 397 15.75 12.86 -21.26
CA THR A 397 14.85 13.15 -20.12
C THR A 397 15.65 13.30 -18.83
N VAL A 398 16.55 12.36 -18.54
CA VAL A 398 17.44 12.44 -17.36
C VAL A 398 18.31 13.69 -17.41
N LYS A 399 18.88 13.99 -18.56
CA LYS A 399 19.69 15.18 -18.77
C LYS A 399 18.91 16.49 -18.53
N SER A 400 17.65 16.55 -18.99
CA SER A 400 16.79 17.71 -18.77
C SER A 400 16.48 17.93 -17.29
N TYR A 401 16.26 16.84 -16.54
CA TYR A 401 16.01 16.89 -15.11
C TYR A 401 17.25 17.34 -14.32
N ILE A 402 18.42 16.76 -14.62
CA ILE A 402 19.69 17.11 -13.97
C ILE A 402 20.10 18.56 -14.26
N ALA A 403 19.83 19.06 -15.47
CA ALA A 403 20.15 20.43 -15.85
C ALA A 403 19.38 21.48 -15.03
N GLN A 404 18.27 21.10 -14.39
CA GLN A 404 17.49 21.97 -13.50
C GLN A 404 17.96 21.93 -12.03
N MET A 405 18.83 20.99 -11.66
CA MET A 405 19.39 20.90 -10.32
C MET A 405 20.51 21.95 -10.15
N ASP A 406 20.55 22.60 -8.99
CA ASP A 406 21.70 23.42 -8.60
C ASP A 406 22.93 22.55 -8.30
N ASP A 407 24.10 23.19 -8.29
CA ASP A 407 25.36 22.49 -8.09
C ASP A 407 25.42 21.81 -6.71
N ASP A 408 24.96 22.49 -5.65
CA ASP A 408 25.04 21.98 -4.28
C ASP A 408 24.22 20.70 -4.13
N THR A 409 23.01 20.66 -4.69
CA THR A 409 22.16 19.47 -4.70
C THR A 409 22.78 18.31 -5.47
N LEU A 410 23.25 18.58 -6.68
CA LEU A 410 23.84 17.54 -7.54
C LEU A 410 25.14 16.98 -6.94
N PHE A 411 26.03 17.85 -6.45
CA PHE A 411 27.28 17.45 -5.81
C PHE A 411 27.00 16.70 -4.50
N GLY A 412 26.00 17.11 -3.72
CA GLY A 412 25.59 16.40 -2.51
C GLY A 412 25.15 14.95 -2.75
N TYR A 413 24.38 14.70 -3.80
CA TYR A 413 23.99 13.33 -4.17
C TYR A 413 25.20 12.47 -4.55
N VAL A 414 26.13 13.01 -5.32
CA VAL A 414 27.32 12.27 -5.73
C VAL A 414 28.26 12.04 -4.56
N GLU A 415 28.44 13.03 -3.69
CA GLU A 415 29.22 12.89 -2.45
C GLU A 415 28.67 11.76 -1.59
N GLN A 416 27.35 11.74 -1.38
CA GLN A 416 26.68 10.68 -0.61
C GLN A 416 26.90 9.30 -1.23
N SER A 417 26.75 9.18 -2.54
CA SER A 417 26.99 7.92 -3.28
C SER A 417 28.44 7.45 -3.16
N ILE A 418 29.41 8.37 -3.25
CA ILE A 418 30.84 8.06 -3.05
C ILE A 418 31.09 7.60 -1.62
N ARG A 419 30.49 8.27 -0.61
CA ARG A 419 30.59 7.87 0.81
C ARG A 419 30.13 6.43 1.01
N GLU A 420 28.96 6.08 0.48
CA GLU A 420 28.40 4.73 0.56
C GLU A 420 29.32 3.70 -0.10
N GLN A 421 29.79 3.98 -1.31
CA GLN A 421 30.71 3.08 -2.02
C GLN A 421 32.04 2.89 -1.28
N VAL A 422 32.62 3.95 -0.75
CA VAL A 422 33.86 3.89 0.03
C VAL A 422 33.64 3.08 1.33
N THR A 423 32.51 3.28 1.99
CA THR A 423 32.15 2.53 3.19
C THR A 423 32.03 1.04 2.91
N GLU A 424 31.34 0.66 1.83
CA GLU A 424 31.21 -0.74 1.38
C GLU A 424 32.56 -1.38 1.04
N GLN A 425 33.40 -0.66 0.28
CA GLN A 425 34.74 -1.15 -0.07
C GLN A 425 35.63 -1.32 1.17
N TYR A 426 35.56 -0.40 2.12
CA TYR A 426 36.28 -0.51 3.38
C TYR A 426 35.82 -1.72 4.19
N ALA A 427 34.50 -1.90 4.33
CA ALA A 427 33.91 -3.03 5.04
C ALA A 427 34.31 -4.37 4.39
N ALA A 428 34.21 -4.48 3.07
CA ALA A 428 34.65 -5.68 2.34
C ALA A 428 36.13 -5.98 2.54
N GLY A 429 36.98 -4.97 2.54
CA GLY A 429 38.42 -5.12 2.81
C GLY A 429 38.72 -5.58 4.23
N VAL A 430 37.98 -5.10 5.22
CA VAL A 430 38.08 -5.54 6.61
C VAL A 430 37.62 -6.98 6.77
N GLN A 431 36.45 -7.31 6.22
CA GLN A 431 35.91 -8.68 6.27
C GLN A 431 36.86 -9.68 5.64
N ALA A 432 37.45 -9.36 4.47
CA ALA A 432 38.45 -10.22 3.84
C ALA A 432 39.68 -10.46 4.72
N ARG A 433 40.16 -9.42 5.43
CA ARG A 433 41.29 -9.58 6.37
C ARG A 433 40.95 -10.43 7.59
N LEU A 434 39.75 -10.25 8.13
CA LEU A 434 39.31 -10.96 9.34
C LEU A 434 38.79 -12.37 9.06
N SER A 435 38.46 -12.70 7.80
CA SER A 435 37.93 -14.02 7.40
C SER A 435 38.85 -15.21 7.71
N ASN A 436 40.16 -14.98 7.88
CA ASN A 436 41.14 -16.01 8.25
C ASN A 436 41.27 -16.23 9.77
N MET A 437 40.58 -15.42 10.59
CA MET A 437 40.58 -15.54 12.04
C MET A 437 39.41 -16.42 12.50
N THR A 438 39.63 -17.20 13.56
CA THR A 438 38.55 -17.95 14.18
C THR A 438 37.67 -17.05 15.07
N SER A 439 36.45 -17.51 15.39
CA SER A 439 35.56 -16.77 16.31
C SER A 439 36.23 -16.51 17.67
N ASP A 440 36.99 -17.47 18.19
CA ASP A 440 37.74 -17.28 19.43
C ASP A 440 38.80 -16.19 19.34
N GLN A 441 39.50 -16.11 18.19
CA GLN A 441 40.51 -15.08 17.95
C GLN A 441 39.90 -13.70 17.82
N LEU A 442 38.77 -13.60 17.13
CA LEU A 442 38.03 -12.33 16.96
C LEU A 442 37.43 -11.86 18.30
N ALA A 443 36.83 -12.77 19.08
CA ALA A 443 36.30 -12.44 20.40
C ALA A 443 37.40 -12.00 21.36
N MET A 444 38.58 -12.68 21.34
CA MET A 444 39.74 -12.29 22.15
C MET A 444 40.27 -10.88 21.71
N ALA A 445 40.28 -10.60 20.42
CA ALA A 445 40.67 -9.26 19.93
C ALA A 445 39.71 -8.17 20.43
N LEU A 446 38.40 -8.47 20.46
CA LEU A 446 37.41 -7.57 21.03
C LEU A 446 37.65 -7.37 22.52
N ASP A 447 37.83 -8.42 23.31
CA ASP A 447 38.09 -8.34 24.76
C ASP A 447 39.31 -7.46 25.04
N LEU A 448 40.41 -7.68 24.32
CA LEU A 448 41.61 -6.83 24.42
C LEU A 448 41.36 -5.35 24.04
N ALA A 449 40.50 -5.11 23.05
CA ALA A 449 40.13 -3.75 22.64
C ALA A 449 39.26 -3.03 23.70
N LEU A 450 38.31 -3.74 24.31
CA LEU A 450 37.48 -3.26 25.40
C LEU A 450 38.33 -2.97 26.68
N GLU A 451 39.32 -3.81 26.98
CA GLU A 451 40.28 -3.58 28.03
C GLU A 451 41.30 -2.45 27.73
N LYS A 452 41.18 -1.82 26.54
CA LYS A 452 42.12 -0.79 26.04
C LYS A 452 43.57 -1.26 26.07
N SER A 453 43.79 -2.55 25.77
CA SER A 453 45.11 -3.16 25.73
C SER A 453 45.97 -2.56 24.62
N PRO A 454 47.27 -2.25 24.88
CA PRO A 454 48.17 -1.75 23.84
C PRO A 454 48.50 -2.80 22.75
N ALA A 455 48.10 -4.05 22.93
CA ALA A 455 48.32 -5.14 21.99
C ALA A 455 47.44 -5.06 20.75
N VAL A 456 46.35 -4.31 20.81
CA VAL A 456 45.38 -4.13 19.70
C VAL A 456 45.07 -2.64 19.47
N LYS A 457 44.59 -2.29 18.27
CA LYS A 457 44.14 -0.95 18.00
C LYS A 457 42.90 -0.66 18.85
N PRO A 458 42.84 0.48 19.59
CA PRO A 458 41.66 0.84 20.36
C PRO A 458 40.46 1.08 19.42
N LEU A 459 39.28 0.77 19.92
CA LEU A 459 38.02 1.12 19.25
C LEU A 459 37.84 2.64 19.27
N THR A 460 37.23 3.17 18.21
CA THR A 460 36.95 4.61 18.09
C THR A 460 35.54 4.93 18.57
N SER A 461 35.27 6.22 18.89
CA SER A 461 33.93 6.67 19.26
C SER A 461 32.92 6.38 18.14
N GLU A 462 33.31 6.51 16.86
CA GLU A 462 32.45 6.20 15.72
C GLU A 462 32.06 4.71 15.70
N GLN A 463 32.97 3.81 16.08
CA GLN A 463 32.68 2.37 16.15
C GLN A 463 31.71 2.04 17.28
N TYR A 464 31.87 2.64 18.46
CA TYR A 464 30.93 2.50 19.56
C TYR A 464 29.56 3.08 19.21
N ASN A 465 29.51 4.30 18.65
CA ASN A 465 28.27 4.94 18.27
C ASN A 465 27.54 4.12 17.19
N TRP A 466 28.27 3.64 16.19
CA TRP A 466 27.67 2.82 15.14
C TRP A 466 27.06 1.53 15.70
N LEU A 467 27.76 0.83 16.61
CA LEU A 467 27.23 -0.39 17.21
C LEU A 467 25.98 -0.11 18.06
N TYR A 468 26.02 0.98 18.85
CA TYR A 468 24.87 1.43 19.62
C TYR A 468 23.67 1.71 18.75
N ASP A 469 23.85 2.47 17.66
CA ASP A 469 22.76 2.99 16.83
C ASP A 469 22.24 1.94 15.81
N ASN A 470 23.05 0.95 15.41
CA ASN A 470 22.72 0.06 14.28
C ASN A 470 22.77 -1.45 14.62
N TYR A 471 23.42 -1.86 15.68
CA TYR A 471 23.65 -3.28 15.99
C TYR A 471 22.99 -3.74 17.28
N MET A 472 23.06 -2.94 18.32
CA MET A 472 22.40 -3.24 19.60
C MET A 472 20.88 -3.22 19.44
N PRO A 473 20.15 -4.01 20.23
CA PRO A 473 18.71 -3.86 20.33
C PRO A 473 18.34 -2.41 20.67
N ALA A 474 17.38 -1.85 19.95
CA ALA A 474 16.90 -0.49 20.21
C ALA A 474 16.34 -0.38 21.64
N THR A 475 16.61 0.74 22.29
CA THR A 475 16.08 1.08 23.63
C THR A 475 14.96 2.11 23.56
N VAL A 476 14.80 2.75 22.41
CA VAL A 476 13.73 3.69 22.07
C VAL A 476 13.18 3.37 20.69
N SER A 477 11.93 3.69 20.46
CA SER A 477 11.31 3.59 19.13
C SER A 477 11.56 4.88 18.35
N ASN A 478 11.96 4.74 17.10
CA ASN A 478 12.06 5.86 16.16
C ASN A 478 10.71 6.23 15.51
N GLY A 479 9.64 5.48 15.79
CA GLY A 479 8.29 5.80 15.37
C GLY A 479 7.68 6.94 16.17
N THR A 480 6.46 7.30 15.83
CA THR A 480 5.64 8.24 16.60
C THR A 480 4.32 7.60 17.02
N TYR A 481 3.66 8.20 18.00
CA TYR A 481 2.32 7.80 18.41
C TYR A 481 1.34 7.82 17.24
N GLU A 482 1.38 8.88 16.44
CA GLU A 482 0.53 9.07 15.27
C GLU A 482 0.80 8.02 14.19
N ASP A 483 2.07 7.68 13.94
CA ASP A 483 2.44 6.62 13.01
C ASP A 483 1.90 5.27 13.47
N ASN A 484 1.99 4.96 14.77
CA ASN A 484 1.45 3.72 15.31
C ASN A 484 -0.07 3.67 15.22
N LEU A 485 -0.78 4.76 15.50
CA LEU A 485 -2.22 4.81 15.30
C LEU A 485 -2.60 4.49 13.84
N LYS A 486 -1.87 5.06 12.89
CA LYS A 486 -2.06 4.80 11.46
C LYS A 486 -1.74 3.34 11.10
N LEU A 487 -0.61 2.81 11.56
CA LEU A 487 -0.22 1.40 11.36
C LEU A 487 -1.25 0.42 11.92
N LEU A 488 -1.85 0.76 13.05
CA LEU A 488 -2.87 -0.07 13.72
C LEU A 488 -4.28 0.17 13.18
N GLY A 489 -4.42 1.03 12.16
CA GLY A 489 -5.68 1.26 11.48
C GLY A 489 -6.70 2.07 12.28
N ASP A 490 -6.23 3.04 13.07
CA ASP A 490 -7.15 4.01 13.68
C ASP A 490 -7.85 4.81 12.58
N VAL A 491 -9.19 4.88 12.66
CA VAL A 491 -10.01 5.52 11.64
C VAL A 491 -10.21 6.98 11.99
N ASP A 492 -9.72 7.89 11.15
CA ASP A 492 -10.04 9.32 11.25
C ASP A 492 -11.43 9.59 10.69
N LEU A 493 -12.43 9.66 11.57
CA LEU A 493 -13.82 9.95 11.21
C LEU A 493 -14.03 11.35 10.61
N ALA A 494 -13.05 12.25 10.74
CA ALA A 494 -13.09 13.55 10.08
C ALA A 494 -12.69 13.49 8.59
N SER A 495 -12.02 12.43 8.16
CA SER A 495 -11.47 12.27 6.81
C SER A 495 -12.08 11.06 6.10
N PRO A 496 -13.33 11.15 5.60
CA PRO A 496 -13.95 10.06 4.86
C PRO A 496 -13.24 9.84 3.50
N LYS A 497 -13.28 8.59 3.03
CA LYS A 497 -12.84 8.21 1.68
C LYS A 497 -13.86 8.62 0.62
N THR A 498 -15.16 8.46 0.95
CA THR A 498 -16.27 8.77 0.07
C THR A 498 -17.40 9.43 0.86
N ILE A 499 -18.09 10.37 0.24
CA ILE A 499 -19.30 10.99 0.78
C ILE A 499 -20.44 10.78 -0.22
N ASN A 500 -21.49 10.09 0.19
CA ASN A 500 -22.72 9.93 -0.57
C ASN A 500 -23.79 10.85 0.00
N ILE A 501 -24.35 11.70 -0.83
CA ILE A 501 -25.36 12.69 -0.46
C ILE A 501 -26.67 12.37 -1.16
N TYR A 502 -27.75 12.30 -0.41
CA TYR A 502 -29.08 11.99 -0.93
C TYR A 502 -30.02 13.17 -0.76
N ALA A 503 -30.79 13.46 -1.81
CA ALA A 503 -31.83 14.49 -1.83
C ALA A 503 -33.21 13.86 -1.95
N SER A 504 -34.22 14.48 -1.33
CA SER A 504 -35.62 13.99 -1.40
C SER A 504 -36.32 14.38 -2.69
N THR A 505 -35.88 15.47 -3.33
CA THR A 505 -36.48 16.02 -4.56
C THR A 505 -35.42 16.47 -5.55
N PHE A 506 -35.81 16.61 -6.81
CA PHE A 506 -34.94 17.19 -7.85
C PHE A 506 -34.51 18.62 -7.51
N ALA A 507 -35.40 19.42 -6.93
CA ALA A 507 -35.08 20.78 -6.53
C ALA A 507 -34.02 20.81 -5.42
N ASP A 508 -34.10 19.88 -4.46
CA ASP A 508 -33.07 19.72 -3.43
C ASP A 508 -31.75 19.24 -4.01
N LYS A 509 -31.78 18.31 -4.96
CA LYS A 509 -30.58 17.86 -5.70
C LYS A 509 -29.89 19.03 -6.40
N ASP A 510 -30.66 19.86 -7.11
CA ASP A 510 -30.12 21.04 -7.80
C ASP A 510 -29.54 22.06 -6.80
N ALA A 511 -30.19 22.26 -5.65
CA ALA A 511 -29.66 23.10 -4.57
C ALA A 511 -28.34 22.56 -3.98
N ILE A 512 -28.20 21.25 -3.84
CA ILE A 512 -26.95 20.62 -3.40
C ILE A 512 -25.85 20.82 -4.45
N ALA A 513 -26.14 20.60 -5.74
CA ALA A 513 -25.22 20.83 -6.83
C ALA A 513 -24.73 22.29 -6.87
N ASP A 514 -25.64 23.26 -6.75
CA ASP A 514 -25.32 24.69 -6.69
C ASP A 514 -24.43 25.01 -5.47
N ALA A 515 -24.66 24.38 -4.32
CA ALA A 515 -23.84 24.55 -3.13
C ALA A 515 -22.42 23.99 -3.30
N ILE A 516 -22.26 22.86 -3.98
CA ILE A 516 -20.93 22.31 -4.31
C ILE A 516 -20.19 23.23 -5.26
N GLU A 517 -20.85 23.77 -6.28
CA GLU A 517 -20.27 24.73 -7.22
C GLU A 517 -19.82 26.02 -6.49
N GLN A 518 -20.63 26.49 -5.55
CA GLN A 518 -20.34 27.65 -4.72
C GLN A 518 -19.14 27.38 -3.79
N TYR A 519 -19.07 26.20 -3.17
CA TYR A 519 -17.90 25.75 -2.41
C TYR A 519 -16.64 25.73 -3.27
N ASN A 520 -16.70 25.11 -4.45
CA ASN A 520 -15.59 25.03 -5.39
C ASN A 520 -15.08 26.41 -5.84
N SER A 521 -15.97 27.40 -5.96
CA SER A 521 -15.56 28.76 -6.28
C SER A 521 -14.91 29.52 -5.11
N SER A 522 -15.03 29.00 -3.87
CA SER A 522 -14.51 29.61 -2.65
C SER A 522 -13.17 29.03 -2.18
N VAL A 523 -12.73 27.91 -2.74
CA VAL A 523 -11.50 27.19 -2.37
C VAL A 523 -10.49 27.21 -3.51
N SER A 524 -9.23 26.79 -3.22
CA SER A 524 -8.19 26.62 -4.25
C SER A 524 -8.55 25.51 -5.23
N GLU A 525 -7.93 25.52 -6.41
CA GLU A 525 -8.18 24.51 -7.45
C GLU A 525 -7.92 23.08 -6.93
N ASP A 526 -6.90 22.92 -6.09
CA ASP A 526 -6.53 21.63 -5.47
C ASP A 526 -7.55 21.14 -4.43
N ASP A 527 -8.37 22.04 -3.87
CA ASP A 527 -9.37 21.72 -2.85
C ASP A 527 -10.79 21.63 -3.42
N GLN A 528 -10.96 21.79 -4.72
CA GLN A 528 -12.25 21.65 -5.37
C GLN A 528 -12.73 20.20 -5.34
N ILE A 529 -14.05 20.02 -5.22
CA ILE A 529 -14.71 18.72 -5.15
C ILE A 529 -15.26 18.34 -6.52
N ASP A 530 -14.85 17.18 -7.01
CA ASP A 530 -15.47 16.48 -8.12
C ASP A 530 -16.49 15.47 -7.59
N TYR A 531 -17.65 15.38 -8.23
CA TYR A 531 -18.71 14.46 -7.82
C TYR A 531 -19.43 13.86 -9.03
N THR A 532 -20.10 12.74 -8.80
CA THR A 532 -20.96 12.08 -9.79
C THR A 532 -22.43 12.25 -9.41
N ASP A 533 -23.22 12.82 -10.33
CA ASP A 533 -24.67 12.92 -10.19
C ASP A 533 -25.34 11.71 -10.84
N TYR A 534 -25.61 10.68 -10.04
CA TYR A 534 -26.25 9.45 -10.52
C TYR A 534 -27.67 9.65 -11.05
N VAL A 535 -28.40 10.64 -10.53
CA VAL A 535 -29.76 10.96 -11.00
C VAL A 535 -29.71 11.59 -12.39
N ALA A 536 -28.78 12.51 -12.63
CA ALA A 536 -28.58 13.09 -13.96
C ALA A 536 -28.13 12.06 -14.99
N LEU A 537 -27.28 11.10 -14.58
CA LEU A 537 -26.88 9.98 -15.43
C LEU A 537 -28.07 9.11 -15.83
N LEU A 538 -28.94 8.75 -14.88
CA LEU A 538 -30.17 8.00 -15.15
C LEU A 538 -31.09 8.72 -16.12
N MET A 539 -31.29 10.03 -15.96
CA MET A 539 -32.18 10.82 -16.82
C MET A 539 -31.61 11.04 -18.21
N SER A 540 -30.30 11.02 -18.41
CA SER A 540 -29.67 11.18 -19.72
C SER A 540 -29.81 9.94 -20.61
N SER A 541 -30.22 8.81 -20.05
CA SER A 541 -30.40 7.52 -20.74
C SER A 541 -31.85 7.28 -21.22
N VAL A 542 -32.79 8.20 -20.92
CA VAL A 542 -34.18 8.19 -21.36
C VAL A 542 -34.35 9.12 -22.56
#